data_47292c435f3c4cad5cbf18f9fd5e14d0
#
_entry.id   47292c435f3c4cad5cbf18f9fd5e14d0
#
_cell.length_a   1.000
_cell.length_b   1.000
_cell.length_c   1.000
_cell.angle_alpha   90.00
_cell.angle_beta   90.00
_cell.angle_gamma   90.00
#
_symmetry.space_group_name_H-M   'P 1'
#
loop_
_entity.id
_entity.type
_entity.pdbx_description
1 polymer ?
#
loop_
_entity_poly.entity_id
_entity_poly.type
_entity_poly.pdbx_seq_one_letter_code
_entity_poly.pdbx_strand_id
1 'polypeptide(L)'
;MPATLSLRAVNAPDNSKRPSWDTAELPQGDDKARMVRNMFDAIAPRYDLVNRVMTFRLDTRWRRRAVRDLQLPAGSRVLDLAAGTGDLCIDLRKAGLQPIAMDLSYGMLANDRSGAPRAQADILRLPVPDHSVDGIICGFALRNLVDLNEFFIECARVIRPGGRVALLDVGIPHNPIIRFGNNIYFGKIVPKIGALLSDGPAYRYLPKSIVYLPDRAVMEKMLQDAGFADAKHTQLSGGLTQLMVGTRNP
;
A
#
# COMPACT_ATOMS: atom_id res chain seq x y z
N MET A 1 27.57 13.98 -37.20
CA MET A 1 26.50 14.86 -36.71
C MET A 1 25.74 14.11 -35.64
N PRO A 2 25.80 14.50 -34.38
CA PRO A 2 25.04 13.82 -33.30
C PRO A 2 23.61 14.34 -33.28
N ALA A 3 22.65 13.42 -33.25
CA ALA A 3 21.22 13.71 -33.12
C ALA A 3 20.92 14.19 -31.70
N THR A 4 20.43 15.40 -31.59
CA THR A 4 19.94 16.02 -30.35
C THR A 4 18.60 15.38 -29.96
N LEU A 5 18.58 14.56 -28.91
CA LEU A 5 17.33 14.12 -28.28
C LEU A 5 16.68 15.31 -27.57
N SER A 6 15.57 15.79 -28.14
CA SER A 6 14.70 16.79 -27.50
C SER A 6 13.97 16.14 -26.33
N LEU A 7 14.36 16.46 -25.12
CA LEU A 7 13.57 16.20 -23.90
C LEU A 7 12.28 17.02 -23.96
N ARG A 8 11.15 16.39 -24.26
CA ARG A 8 9.83 17.01 -24.07
C ARG A 8 9.66 17.27 -22.58
N ALA A 9 9.50 18.56 -22.26
CA ALA A 9 9.11 18.99 -20.94
C ALA A 9 7.79 18.30 -20.56
N VAL A 10 7.80 17.51 -19.48
CA VAL A 10 6.59 16.96 -18.86
C VAL A 10 5.88 18.16 -18.25
N ASN A 11 4.72 18.51 -18.79
CA ASN A 11 3.88 19.58 -18.28
C ASN A 11 3.56 19.34 -16.82
N ALA A 12 3.73 20.38 -16.00
CA ALA A 12 3.28 20.38 -14.62
C ALA A 12 1.77 20.02 -14.56
N PRO A 13 1.33 19.24 -13.55
CA PRO A 13 -0.06 18.80 -13.46
C PRO A 13 -1.00 20.02 -13.44
N ASP A 14 -1.99 20.00 -14.32
CA ASP A 14 -3.06 20.99 -14.37
C ASP A 14 -3.88 20.95 -13.07
N ASN A 15 -3.70 21.95 -12.22
CA ASN A 15 -4.34 22.08 -10.91
C ASN A 15 -5.80 22.55 -10.97
N SER A 16 -6.35 22.78 -12.18
CA SER A 16 -7.69 23.37 -12.37
C SER A 16 -8.85 22.37 -12.27
N LYS A 17 -8.56 21.06 -12.27
CA LYS A 17 -9.58 19.99 -12.10
C LYS A 17 -9.22 19.09 -10.93
N ARG A 18 -9.32 19.63 -9.71
CA ARG A 18 -9.34 18.75 -8.52
C ARG A 18 -10.62 17.92 -8.56
N PRO A 19 -10.53 16.56 -8.58
CA PRO A 19 -11.74 15.75 -8.49
C PRO A 19 -12.45 16.07 -7.19
N SER A 20 -13.74 16.35 -7.26
CA SER A 20 -14.57 16.54 -6.08
C SER A 20 -14.70 15.20 -5.36
N TRP A 21 -14.04 15.05 -4.24
CA TRP A 21 -14.08 13.84 -3.39
C TRP A 21 -15.45 13.64 -2.70
N ASP A 22 -16.37 14.56 -2.89
CA ASP A 22 -17.74 14.53 -2.37
C ASP A 22 -18.75 13.88 -3.34
N THR A 23 -18.30 13.33 -4.48
CA THR A 23 -19.19 12.56 -5.36
C THR A 23 -19.68 11.30 -4.63
N ALA A 24 -20.97 11.03 -4.76
CA ALA A 24 -21.61 9.85 -4.15
C ALA A 24 -21.06 8.53 -4.70
N GLU A 25 -20.47 8.53 -5.89
CA GLU A 25 -19.86 7.39 -6.54
C GLU A 25 -18.34 7.42 -6.40
N LEU A 26 -17.79 6.32 -5.87
CA LEU A 26 -16.35 6.12 -5.80
C LEU A 26 -15.82 5.74 -7.18
N PRO A 27 -14.72 6.36 -7.67
CA PRO A 27 -14.15 6.07 -8.97
C PRO A 27 -13.68 4.62 -9.08
N GLN A 28 -13.70 4.08 -10.29
CA GLN A 28 -13.24 2.72 -10.63
C GLN A 28 -12.26 2.77 -11.80
N GLY A 29 -11.57 1.66 -12.07
CA GLY A 29 -10.64 1.53 -13.19
C GLY A 29 -9.56 2.60 -13.19
N ASP A 30 -9.18 3.07 -14.36
CA ASP A 30 -8.09 4.05 -14.57
C ASP A 30 -8.34 5.39 -13.87
N ASP A 31 -9.60 5.78 -13.70
CA ASP A 31 -9.95 6.99 -12.97
C ASP A 31 -9.60 6.87 -11.49
N LYS A 32 -9.81 5.70 -10.88
CA LYS A 32 -9.37 5.40 -9.52
C LYS A 32 -7.85 5.47 -9.42
N ALA A 33 -7.12 4.83 -10.33
CA ALA A 33 -5.65 4.82 -10.31
C ALA A 33 -5.08 6.23 -10.42
N ARG A 34 -5.57 7.05 -11.37
CA ARG A 34 -5.16 8.45 -11.53
C ARG A 34 -5.46 9.31 -10.30
N MET A 35 -6.65 9.15 -9.76
CA MET A 35 -7.10 9.86 -8.58
C MET A 35 -6.21 9.54 -7.39
N VAL A 36 -5.98 8.25 -7.12
CA VAL A 36 -5.15 7.77 -6.02
C VAL A 36 -3.73 8.30 -6.16
N ARG A 37 -3.11 8.19 -7.36
CA ARG A 37 -1.76 8.71 -7.61
C ARG A 37 -1.67 10.20 -7.31
N ASN A 38 -2.55 11.01 -7.88
CA ASN A 38 -2.55 12.47 -7.71
C ASN A 38 -2.75 12.87 -6.24
N MET A 39 -3.60 12.15 -5.53
CA MET A 39 -3.83 12.34 -4.10
C MET A 39 -2.54 12.08 -3.30
N PHE A 40 -1.87 10.95 -3.55
CA PHE A 40 -0.63 10.60 -2.83
C PHE A 40 0.52 11.55 -3.19
N ASP A 41 0.65 11.98 -4.44
CA ASP A 41 1.62 12.99 -4.85
C ASP A 41 1.42 14.31 -4.06
N ALA A 42 0.17 14.73 -3.87
CA ALA A 42 -0.14 15.97 -3.16
C ALA A 42 0.15 15.91 -1.65
N ILE A 43 -0.10 14.77 -0.99
CA ILE A 43 0.06 14.63 0.46
C ILE A 43 1.43 14.13 0.88
N ALA A 44 2.27 13.66 -0.04
CA ALA A 44 3.56 13.02 0.22
C ALA A 44 4.44 13.76 1.26
N PRO A 45 4.62 15.10 1.21
CA PRO A 45 5.51 15.80 2.15
C PRO A 45 5.08 15.71 3.63
N ARG A 46 3.79 15.49 3.90
CA ARG A 46 3.23 15.44 5.25
C ARG A 46 2.64 14.08 5.63
N TYR A 47 2.69 13.13 4.71
CA TYR A 47 2.05 11.83 4.83
C TYR A 47 2.40 11.10 6.12
N ASP A 48 3.68 10.98 6.43
CA ASP A 48 4.13 10.24 7.61
C ASP A 48 3.74 10.89 8.92
N LEU A 49 3.81 12.22 8.98
CA LEU A 49 3.41 12.96 10.18
C LEU A 49 1.93 12.71 10.48
N VAL A 50 1.09 12.85 9.46
CA VAL A 50 -0.36 12.69 9.61
C VAL A 50 -0.71 11.25 9.96
N ASN A 51 -0.10 10.25 9.30
CA ASN A 51 -0.34 8.84 9.63
C ASN A 51 0.07 8.50 11.06
N ARG A 52 1.23 8.96 11.52
CA ARG A 52 1.68 8.74 12.92
C ARG A 52 0.73 9.34 13.94
N VAL A 53 0.21 10.53 13.67
CA VAL A 53 -0.78 11.17 14.54
C VAL A 53 -2.11 10.40 14.52
N MET A 54 -2.61 10.07 13.32
CA MET A 54 -3.88 9.36 13.17
C MET A 54 -3.87 7.93 13.72
N THR A 55 -2.72 7.25 13.67
CA THR A 55 -2.62 5.87 14.17
C THR A 55 -2.12 5.78 15.60
N PHE A 56 -1.84 6.89 16.25
CA PHE A 56 -1.15 6.92 17.56
C PHE A 56 0.14 6.09 17.54
N ARG A 57 0.85 6.10 16.39
CA ARG A 57 2.06 5.30 16.11
C ARG A 57 1.85 3.77 16.15
N LEU A 58 0.62 3.28 16.12
CA LEU A 58 0.33 1.85 16.02
C LEU A 58 0.76 1.27 14.66
N ASP A 59 0.74 2.10 13.61
CA ASP A 59 1.24 1.75 12.28
C ASP A 59 2.65 1.15 12.30
N THR A 60 3.54 1.67 13.14
CA THR A 60 4.90 1.13 13.33
C THR A 60 4.87 -0.32 13.88
N ARG A 61 3.97 -0.61 14.82
CA ARG A 61 3.81 -1.97 15.36
C ARG A 61 3.27 -2.93 14.31
N TRP A 62 2.31 -2.48 13.52
CA TRP A 62 1.69 -3.29 12.47
C TRP A 62 2.70 -3.59 11.35
N ARG A 63 3.48 -2.61 10.89
CA ARG A 63 4.55 -2.81 9.90
C ARG A 63 5.61 -3.81 10.40
N ARG A 64 6.11 -3.64 11.61
CA ARG A 64 7.08 -4.59 12.21
C ARG A 64 6.49 -6.00 12.35
N ARG A 65 5.20 -6.10 12.58
CA ARG A 65 4.50 -7.39 12.59
C ARG A 65 4.50 -8.01 11.20
N ALA A 66 4.17 -7.25 10.16
CA ALA A 66 4.18 -7.72 8.77
C ALA A 66 5.57 -8.18 8.33
N VAL A 67 6.62 -7.40 8.64
CA VAL A 67 8.02 -7.77 8.35
C VAL A 67 8.41 -9.08 9.06
N ARG A 68 8.06 -9.23 10.32
CA ARG A 68 8.35 -10.46 11.07
C ARG A 68 7.62 -11.69 10.49
N ASP A 69 6.37 -11.50 10.10
CA ASP A 69 5.52 -12.58 9.60
C ASP A 69 5.86 -12.98 8.14
N LEU A 70 6.72 -12.25 7.43
CA LEU A 70 7.38 -12.70 6.21
C LEU A 70 8.25 -13.94 6.44
N GLN A 71 8.87 -14.08 7.62
CA GLN A 71 9.70 -15.23 7.98
C GLN A 71 10.79 -15.58 6.94
N LEU A 72 11.38 -14.57 6.32
CA LEU A 72 12.46 -14.74 5.35
C LEU A 72 13.83 -14.68 6.03
N PRO A 73 14.82 -15.46 5.57
CA PRO A 73 16.18 -15.38 6.08
C PRO A 73 16.85 -14.02 5.77
N ALA A 74 17.82 -13.64 6.60
CA ALA A 74 18.60 -12.43 6.37
C ALA A 74 19.25 -12.45 4.97
N GLY A 75 19.34 -11.30 4.33
CA GLY A 75 19.84 -11.16 2.97
C GLY A 75 18.81 -11.39 1.87
N SER A 76 17.58 -11.84 2.19
CA SER A 76 16.52 -12.02 1.20
C SER A 76 16.10 -10.69 0.55
N ARG A 77 15.88 -10.74 -0.77
CA ARG A 77 15.36 -9.61 -1.55
C ARG A 77 13.85 -9.52 -1.43
N VAL A 78 13.35 -8.35 -0.99
CA VAL A 78 11.93 -8.11 -0.76
C VAL A 78 11.49 -6.85 -1.51
N LEU A 79 10.46 -6.96 -2.35
CA LEU A 79 9.81 -5.80 -2.92
C LEU A 79 8.85 -5.20 -1.89
N ASP A 80 9.00 -3.92 -1.62
CA ASP A 80 8.02 -3.10 -0.91
C ASP A 80 7.13 -2.43 -1.96
N LEU A 81 5.91 -2.94 -2.13
CA LEU A 81 4.98 -2.49 -3.16
C LEU A 81 4.05 -1.42 -2.58
N ALA A 82 3.87 -0.34 -3.32
CA ALA A 82 3.31 0.92 -2.84
C ALA A 82 4.07 1.42 -1.60
N ALA A 83 5.40 1.48 -1.74
CA ALA A 83 6.34 1.74 -0.65
C ALA A 83 6.16 3.12 0.00
N GLY A 84 5.53 4.06 -0.70
CA GLY A 84 5.34 5.41 -0.20
C GLY A 84 6.67 6.08 0.10
N THR A 85 6.81 6.57 1.32
CA THR A 85 8.01 7.24 1.84
C THR A 85 9.05 6.26 2.42
N GLY A 86 8.89 4.94 2.22
CA GLY A 86 9.88 3.91 2.53
C GLY A 86 9.89 3.41 3.97
N ASP A 87 8.86 3.66 4.76
CA ASP A 87 8.82 3.22 6.16
C ASP A 87 8.94 1.70 6.33
N LEU A 88 8.32 0.89 5.45
CA LEU A 88 8.48 -0.58 5.46
C LEU A 88 9.87 -0.99 5.02
N CYS A 89 10.47 -0.33 4.02
CA CYS A 89 11.86 -0.56 3.62
C CYS A 89 12.83 -0.34 4.79
N ILE A 90 12.60 0.68 5.64
CA ILE A 90 13.39 0.90 6.85
C ILE A 90 13.27 -0.30 7.82
N ASP A 91 12.05 -0.79 8.04
CA ASP A 91 11.81 -1.92 8.95
C ASP A 91 12.36 -3.24 8.37
N LEU A 92 12.30 -3.46 7.04
CA LEU A 92 12.93 -4.59 6.34
C LEU A 92 14.45 -4.59 6.51
N ARG A 93 15.12 -3.44 6.31
CA ARG A 93 16.57 -3.31 6.50
C ARG A 93 16.98 -3.61 7.94
N LYS A 94 16.20 -3.15 8.93
CA LYS A 94 16.45 -3.47 10.34
C LYS A 94 16.32 -4.95 10.65
N ALA A 95 15.52 -5.68 9.88
CA ALA A 95 15.39 -7.12 9.95
C ALA A 95 16.48 -7.88 9.16
N GLY A 96 17.46 -7.17 8.55
CA GLY A 96 18.53 -7.76 7.76
C GLY A 96 18.12 -8.16 6.35
N LEU A 97 16.97 -7.71 5.86
CA LEU A 97 16.47 -7.97 4.52
C LEU A 97 16.92 -6.87 3.54
N GLN A 98 16.86 -7.16 2.25
CA GLN A 98 17.26 -6.26 1.16
C GLN A 98 16.00 -5.73 0.45
N PRO A 99 15.45 -4.58 0.88
CA PRO A 99 14.26 -4.01 0.26
C PRO A 99 14.57 -3.33 -1.07
N ILE A 100 13.58 -3.37 -1.97
CA ILE A 100 13.49 -2.57 -3.18
C ILE A 100 12.11 -1.90 -3.16
N ALA A 101 12.07 -0.57 -3.14
CA ALA A 101 10.85 0.21 -3.08
C ALA A 101 10.23 0.39 -4.47
N MET A 102 8.94 0.13 -4.61
CA MET A 102 8.17 0.42 -5.82
C MET A 102 6.88 1.15 -5.47
N ASP A 103 6.61 2.23 -6.18
CA ASP A 103 5.38 3.02 -6.01
C ASP A 103 4.95 3.66 -7.33
N LEU A 104 3.65 3.84 -7.51
CA LEU A 104 3.11 4.55 -8.67
C LEU A 104 3.27 6.08 -8.54
N SER A 105 3.33 6.59 -7.30
CA SER A 105 3.49 8.02 -6.98
C SER A 105 4.97 8.40 -6.98
N TYR A 106 5.35 9.25 -7.91
CA TYR A 106 6.70 9.85 -7.90
C TYR A 106 6.91 10.74 -6.67
N GLY A 107 5.88 11.48 -6.25
CA GLY A 107 5.95 12.34 -5.07
C GLY A 107 6.27 11.55 -3.79
N MET A 108 5.72 10.35 -3.64
CA MET A 108 6.05 9.46 -2.53
C MET A 108 7.51 9.00 -2.59
N LEU A 109 7.97 8.50 -3.73
CA LEU A 109 9.36 8.06 -3.91
C LEU A 109 10.38 9.19 -3.76
N ALA A 110 10.03 10.41 -4.15
CA ALA A 110 10.89 11.58 -3.96
C ALA A 110 11.06 11.94 -2.47
N ASN A 111 10.09 11.57 -1.62
CA ASN A 111 10.14 11.74 -0.18
C ASN A 111 10.59 10.47 0.57
N ASP A 112 11.07 9.43 -0.13
CA ASP A 112 11.62 8.21 0.46
C ASP A 112 12.83 8.53 1.35
N ARG A 113 12.84 7.96 2.54
CA ARG A 113 13.88 8.14 3.56
C ARG A 113 14.62 6.84 3.89
N SER A 114 14.27 5.75 3.23
CA SER A 114 14.83 4.43 3.51
C SER A 114 16.25 4.25 2.97
N GLY A 115 16.59 4.99 1.89
CA GLY A 115 17.81 4.78 1.12
C GLY A 115 17.83 3.43 0.39
N ALA A 116 16.69 2.76 0.24
CA ALA A 116 16.58 1.56 -0.58
C ALA A 116 16.62 1.92 -2.08
N PRO A 117 17.08 1.00 -2.95
CA PRO A 117 16.82 1.10 -4.38
C PRO A 117 15.32 1.28 -4.62
N ARG A 118 14.95 2.17 -5.54
CA ARG A 118 13.55 2.51 -5.79
C ARG A 118 13.25 2.70 -7.25
N ALA A 119 12.05 2.33 -7.67
CA ALA A 119 11.54 2.52 -9.02
C ALA A 119 10.09 2.97 -9.01
N GLN A 120 9.73 3.89 -9.91
CA GLN A 120 8.33 4.19 -10.18
C GLN A 120 7.75 3.08 -11.05
N ALA A 121 6.72 2.39 -10.55
CA ALA A 121 6.11 1.27 -11.23
C ALA A 121 4.63 1.14 -10.87
N ASP A 122 3.87 0.60 -11.82
CA ASP A 122 2.55 0.04 -11.55
C ASP A 122 2.72 -1.35 -10.91
N ILE A 123 2.18 -1.53 -9.72
CA ILE A 123 2.31 -2.80 -9.00
C ILE A 123 1.40 -3.91 -9.53
N LEU A 124 0.52 -3.61 -10.48
CA LEU A 124 -0.22 -4.60 -11.26
C LEU A 124 0.61 -5.16 -12.44
N ARG A 125 1.72 -4.49 -12.81
CA ARG A 125 2.63 -4.89 -13.91
C ARG A 125 4.06 -4.53 -13.55
N LEU A 126 4.67 -5.35 -12.71
CA LEU A 126 6.00 -5.08 -12.17
C LEU A 126 7.09 -5.25 -13.23
N PRO A 127 8.03 -4.29 -13.37
CA PRO A 127 9.15 -4.40 -14.30
C PRO A 127 10.25 -5.31 -13.73
N VAL A 128 9.88 -6.49 -13.28
CA VAL A 128 10.75 -7.49 -12.65
C VAL A 128 10.53 -8.85 -13.29
N PRO A 129 11.59 -9.64 -13.52
CA PRO A 129 11.47 -10.99 -14.07
C PRO A 129 10.66 -11.92 -13.14
N ASP A 130 10.13 -13.00 -13.73
CA ASP A 130 9.48 -14.06 -12.99
C ASP A 130 10.45 -14.69 -11.98
N HIS A 131 9.93 -15.08 -10.82
CA HIS A 131 10.67 -15.81 -9.78
C HIS A 131 12.00 -15.16 -9.35
N SER A 132 12.07 -13.83 -9.36
CA SER A 132 13.31 -13.06 -9.16
C SER A 132 13.50 -12.53 -7.75
N VAL A 133 12.47 -12.61 -6.88
CA VAL A 133 12.52 -12.09 -5.51
C VAL A 133 12.08 -13.14 -4.49
N ASP A 134 12.55 -12.96 -3.25
CA ASP A 134 12.29 -13.88 -2.14
C ASP A 134 10.95 -13.58 -1.47
N GLY A 135 10.49 -12.34 -1.56
CA GLY A 135 9.21 -11.96 -1.01
C GLY A 135 8.72 -10.60 -1.45
N ILE A 136 7.46 -10.37 -1.10
CA ILE A 136 6.77 -9.09 -1.29
C ILE A 136 6.15 -8.67 0.03
N ILE A 137 6.23 -7.37 0.32
CA ILE A 137 5.42 -6.73 1.34
C ILE A 137 4.64 -5.58 0.70
N CYS A 138 3.40 -5.35 1.16
CA CYS A 138 2.59 -4.22 0.74
C CYS A 138 1.83 -3.69 1.95
N GLY A 139 1.92 -2.39 2.21
CA GLY A 139 1.30 -1.78 3.37
C GLY A 139 0.31 -0.66 3.02
N PHE A 140 -0.94 -0.82 3.46
CA PHE A 140 -2.01 0.19 3.38
C PHE A 140 -2.39 0.62 1.95
N ALA A 141 -2.23 -0.27 0.96
CA ALA A 141 -2.49 0.01 -0.44
C ALA A 141 -3.58 -0.85 -1.09
N LEU A 142 -3.91 -2.04 -0.56
CA LEU A 142 -4.83 -2.98 -1.20
C LEU A 142 -6.17 -2.35 -1.58
N ARG A 143 -6.76 -1.55 -0.69
CA ARG A 143 -8.02 -0.84 -0.93
C ARG A 143 -7.95 0.18 -2.06
N ASN A 144 -6.75 0.62 -2.42
CA ASN A 144 -6.50 1.61 -3.46
C ASN A 144 -6.29 0.98 -4.84
N LEU A 145 -6.05 -0.32 -4.91
CA LEU A 145 -5.83 -1.04 -6.16
C LEU A 145 -7.12 -1.14 -6.98
N VAL A 146 -6.93 -1.16 -8.28
CA VAL A 146 -8.03 -1.30 -9.24
C VAL A 146 -8.51 -2.76 -9.28
N ASP A 147 -7.58 -3.70 -9.28
CA ASP A 147 -7.84 -5.13 -9.33
C ASP A 147 -6.92 -5.88 -8.36
N LEU A 148 -7.53 -6.49 -7.33
CA LEU A 148 -6.80 -7.28 -6.34
C LEU A 148 -6.38 -8.65 -6.88
N ASN A 149 -7.16 -9.21 -7.81
CA ASN A 149 -6.83 -10.51 -8.38
C ASN A 149 -5.61 -10.41 -9.30
N GLU A 150 -5.58 -9.40 -10.18
CA GLU A 150 -4.40 -9.09 -11.01
C GLU A 150 -3.17 -8.85 -10.14
N PHE A 151 -3.31 -8.11 -9.04
CA PHE A 151 -2.24 -7.87 -8.08
C PHE A 151 -1.70 -9.17 -7.45
N PHE A 152 -2.56 -10.08 -7.00
CA PHE A 152 -2.11 -11.33 -6.39
C PHE A 152 -1.43 -12.25 -7.40
N ILE A 153 -1.94 -12.31 -8.65
CA ILE A 153 -1.30 -13.04 -9.75
C ILE A 153 0.08 -12.46 -10.05
N GLU A 154 0.21 -11.14 -10.09
CA GLU A 154 1.49 -10.49 -10.34
C GLU A 154 2.50 -10.72 -9.20
N CYS A 155 2.05 -10.69 -7.95
CA CYS A 155 2.86 -11.10 -6.82
C CYS A 155 3.37 -12.55 -6.96
N ALA A 156 2.47 -13.46 -7.36
CA ALA A 156 2.83 -14.86 -7.57
C ALA A 156 3.81 -15.07 -8.73
N ARG A 157 3.74 -14.25 -9.77
CA ARG A 157 4.65 -14.31 -10.92
C ARG A 157 6.08 -13.97 -10.50
N VAL A 158 6.29 -12.91 -9.74
CA VAL A 158 7.63 -12.40 -9.44
C VAL A 158 8.28 -13.08 -8.22
N ILE A 159 7.49 -13.63 -7.30
CA ILE A 159 8.00 -14.36 -6.13
C ILE A 159 8.46 -15.76 -6.57
N ARG A 160 9.68 -16.15 -6.18
CA ARG A 160 10.18 -17.51 -6.40
C ARG A 160 9.37 -18.55 -5.62
N PRO A 161 9.30 -19.81 -6.07
CA PRO A 161 8.73 -20.90 -5.29
C PRO A 161 9.28 -20.94 -3.86
N GLY A 162 8.38 -21.12 -2.88
CA GLY A 162 8.72 -21.06 -1.45
C GLY A 162 8.95 -19.65 -0.88
N GLY A 163 8.93 -18.60 -1.71
CA GLY A 163 8.99 -17.21 -1.26
C GLY A 163 7.70 -16.77 -0.56
N ARG A 164 7.70 -15.59 0.04
CA ARG A 164 6.66 -15.14 0.97
C ARG A 164 6.01 -13.84 0.56
N VAL A 165 4.73 -13.70 0.89
CA VAL A 165 4.00 -12.44 0.76
C VAL A 165 3.46 -12.00 2.12
N ALA A 166 3.48 -10.68 2.41
CA ALA A 166 2.83 -10.08 3.57
C ALA A 166 2.08 -8.80 3.16
N LEU A 167 0.78 -8.78 3.35
CA LEU A 167 -0.13 -7.74 2.88
C LEU A 167 -0.86 -7.14 4.08
N LEU A 168 -0.55 -5.89 4.38
CA LEU A 168 -1.06 -5.14 5.52
C LEU A 168 -2.03 -4.05 5.04
N ASP A 169 -3.25 -4.01 5.56
CA ASP A 169 -4.17 -2.90 5.28
C ASP A 169 -5.11 -2.65 6.47
N VAL A 170 -5.87 -1.57 6.39
CA VAL A 170 -6.93 -1.29 7.36
C VAL A 170 -7.93 -2.44 7.38
N GLY A 171 -8.56 -2.65 8.52
CA GLY A 171 -9.55 -3.69 8.73
C GLY A 171 -10.87 -3.13 9.25
N ILE A 172 -11.89 -3.98 9.23
CA ILE A 172 -13.18 -3.69 9.88
C ILE A 172 -13.25 -4.52 11.16
N PRO A 173 -13.32 -3.88 12.35
CA PRO A 173 -13.45 -4.59 13.61
C PRO A 173 -14.70 -5.48 13.65
N HIS A 174 -14.53 -6.73 14.11
CA HIS A 174 -15.68 -7.60 14.33
C HIS A 174 -16.49 -7.22 15.58
N ASN A 175 -15.79 -6.81 16.64
CA ASN A 175 -16.44 -6.36 17.85
C ASN A 175 -17.26 -5.11 17.56
N PRO A 176 -18.59 -5.11 17.82
CA PRO A 176 -19.47 -3.99 17.49
C PRO A 176 -19.11 -2.69 18.25
N ILE A 177 -18.59 -2.81 19.47
CA ILE A 177 -18.19 -1.64 20.28
C ILE A 177 -16.96 -0.98 19.67
N ILE A 178 -15.94 -1.78 19.31
CA ILE A 178 -14.74 -1.28 18.68
C ILE A 178 -15.09 -0.69 17.30
N ARG A 179 -15.96 -1.35 16.55
CA ARG A 179 -16.43 -0.86 15.23
C ARG A 179 -17.16 0.47 15.34
N PHE A 180 -18.03 0.63 16.35
CA PHE A 180 -18.71 1.89 16.59
C PHE A 180 -17.73 3.03 16.90
N GLY A 181 -16.77 2.80 17.81
CA GLY A 181 -15.73 3.77 18.14
C GLY A 181 -14.84 4.10 16.92
N ASN A 182 -14.47 3.09 16.13
CA ASN A 182 -13.70 3.23 14.90
C ASN A 182 -14.43 4.09 13.86
N ASN A 183 -15.74 3.88 13.68
CA ASN A 183 -16.57 4.66 12.76
C ASN A 183 -16.65 6.14 13.17
N ILE A 184 -16.76 6.43 14.45
CA ILE A 184 -16.71 7.81 14.95
C ILE A 184 -15.33 8.42 14.72
N TYR A 185 -14.27 7.68 15.04
CA TYR A 185 -12.89 8.15 14.88
C TYR A 185 -12.57 8.46 13.42
N PHE A 186 -12.74 7.49 12.50
CA PHE A 186 -12.47 7.67 11.09
C PHE A 186 -13.46 8.59 10.37
N GLY A 187 -14.72 8.62 10.80
CA GLY A 187 -15.74 9.46 10.18
C GLY A 187 -15.71 10.92 10.63
N LYS A 188 -15.29 11.21 11.86
CA LYS A 188 -15.39 12.57 12.42
C LYS A 188 -14.05 13.18 12.84
N ILE A 189 -13.11 12.37 13.35
CA ILE A 189 -11.86 12.87 13.94
C ILE A 189 -10.76 12.94 12.89
N VAL A 190 -10.54 11.85 12.15
CA VAL A 190 -9.51 11.74 11.11
C VAL A 190 -9.63 12.84 10.04
N PRO A 191 -10.82 13.14 9.48
CA PRO A 191 -10.95 14.24 8.51
C PRO A 191 -10.56 15.60 9.07
N LYS A 192 -10.83 15.86 10.36
CA LYS A 192 -10.45 17.12 11.00
C LYS A 192 -8.93 17.23 11.20
N ILE A 193 -8.30 16.13 11.64
CA ILE A 193 -6.83 16.06 11.76
C ILE A 193 -6.20 16.24 10.38
N GLY A 194 -6.71 15.57 9.36
CA GLY A 194 -6.22 15.67 7.98
C GLY A 194 -6.34 17.09 7.43
N ALA A 195 -7.47 17.75 7.65
CA ALA A 195 -7.68 19.12 7.20
C ALA A 195 -6.75 20.13 7.90
N LEU A 196 -6.40 19.89 9.16
CA LEU A 196 -5.49 20.75 9.92
C LEU A 196 -4.02 20.56 9.54
N LEU A 197 -3.60 19.32 9.26
CA LEU A 197 -2.19 18.96 9.08
C LEU A 197 -1.78 18.82 7.60
N SER A 198 -2.74 18.62 6.67
CA SER A 198 -2.46 18.34 5.26
C SER A 198 -3.64 18.73 4.36
N ASP A 199 -3.95 17.91 3.34
CA ASP A 199 -5.06 18.12 2.40
C ASP A 199 -6.33 17.40 2.89
N GLY A 200 -7.27 18.15 3.41
CA GLY A 200 -8.53 17.64 3.95
C GLY A 200 -9.30 16.67 3.03
N PRO A 201 -9.44 16.95 1.71
CA PRO A 201 -10.03 16.02 0.76
C PRO A 201 -9.46 14.62 0.77
N ALA A 202 -8.12 14.47 0.78
CA ALA A 202 -7.45 13.17 0.78
C ALA A 202 -7.83 12.32 2.00
N TYR A 203 -8.00 12.93 3.16
CA TYR A 203 -8.35 12.22 4.38
C TYR A 203 -9.84 11.91 4.53
N ARG A 204 -10.71 12.51 3.72
CA ARG A 204 -12.12 12.08 3.56
C ARG A 204 -12.25 10.82 2.70
N TYR A 205 -11.30 10.57 1.81
CA TYR A 205 -11.25 9.33 1.01
C TYR A 205 -10.95 8.09 1.86
N LEU A 206 -10.10 8.19 2.89
CA LEU A 206 -9.67 7.07 3.71
C LEU A 206 -10.81 6.20 4.26
N PRO A 207 -11.83 6.73 4.96
CA PRO A 207 -12.93 5.91 5.45
C PRO A 207 -13.80 5.33 4.31
N LYS A 208 -13.92 6.04 3.19
CA LYS A 208 -14.69 5.58 2.04
C LYS A 208 -14.00 4.44 1.28
N SER A 209 -12.66 4.43 1.22
CA SER A 209 -11.90 3.43 0.47
C SER A 209 -11.96 2.01 1.06
N ILE A 210 -12.33 1.86 2.32
CA ILE A 210 -12.44 0.54 2.98
C ILE A 210 -13.47 -0.36 2.28
N VAL A 211 -14.51 0.22 1.66
CA VAL A 211 -15.56 -0.51 0.94
C VAL A 211 -15.02 -1.27 -0.28
N TYR A 212 -13.85 -0.89 -0.81
CA TYR A 212 -13.22 -1.61 -1.92
C TYR A 212 -12.58 -2.95 -1.51
N LEU A 213 -12.37 -3.19 -0.20
CA LEU A 213 -11.81 -4.45 0.25
C LEU A 213 -12.89 -5.52 0.34
N PRO A 214 -12.73 -6.67 -0.33
CA PRO A 214 -13.61 -7.82 -0.17
C PRO A 214 -13.57 -8.36 1.26
N ASP A 215 -14.54 -9.22 1.58
CA ASP A 215 -14.52 -9.97 2.83
C ASP A 215 -13.26 -10.83 2.93
N ARG A 216 -12.80 -11.05 4.18
CA ARG A 216 -11.56 -11.77 4.48
C ARG A 216 -11.46 -13.13 3.81
N ALA A 217 -12.55 -13.93 3.92
CA ALA A 217 -12.56 -15.27 3.32
C ALA A 217 -12.42 -15.21 1.79
N VAL A 218 -12.98 -14.17 1.17
CA VAL A 218 -12.81 -13.91 -0.27
C VAL A 218 -11.37 -13.56 -0.59
N MET A 219 -10.74 -12.65 0.17
CA MET A 219 -9.34 -12.27 -0.06
C MET A 219 -8.37 -13.44 0.19
N GLU A 220 -8.60 -14.25 1.23
CA GLU A 220 -7.81 -15.47 1.47
C GLU A 220 -7.91 -16.44 0.29
N LYS A 221 -9.13 -16.66 -0.20
CA LYS A 221 -9.34 -17.51 -1.36
C LYS A 221 -8.68 -16.95 -2.63
N MET A 222 -8.81 -15.66 -2.91
CA MET A 222 -8.13 -15.02 -4.04
C MET A 222 -6.61 -15.21 -3.97
N LEU A 223 -6.02 -15.06 -2.80
CA LEU A 223 -4.59 -15.28 -2.60
C LEU A 223 -4.19 -16.74 -2.82
N GLN A 224 -5.02 -17.70 -2.35
CA GLN A 224 -4.82 -19.13 -2.60
C GLN A 224 -4.93 -19.46 -4.09
N ASP A 225 -5.96 -18.95 -4.77
CA ASP A 225 -6.19 -19.16 -6.20
C ASP A 225 -5.05 -18.58 -7.05
N ALA A 226 -4.40 -17.51 -6.60
CA ALA A 226 -3.21 -16.93 -7.22
C ALA A 226 -1.93 -17.77 -6.99
N GLY A 227 -2.00 -18.86 -6.22
CA GLY A 227 -0.88 -19.78 -6.02
C GLY A 227 -0.08 -19.56 -4.75
N PHE A 228 -0.72 -19.10 -3.68
CA PHE A 228 -0.13 -19.01 -2.34
C PHE A 228 -0.74 -20.06 -1.40
N ALA A 229 0.05 -21.03 -0.97
CA ALA A 229 -0.32 -21.93 0.11
C ALA A 229 -0.33 -21.20 1.47
N ASP A 230 -0.96 -21.82 2.45
CA ASP A 230 -0.98 -21.34 3.84
C ASP A 230 -1.43 -19.88 3.98
N ALA A 231 -2.26 -19.39 3.04
CA ALA A 231 -2.82 -18.06 3.11
C ALA A 231 -3.55 -17.90 4.44
N LYS A 232 -3.08 -16.94 5.25
CA LYS A 232 -3.59 -16.71 6.59
C LYS A 232 -3.91 -15.24 6.79
N HIS A 233 -5.13 -14.96 7.20
CA HIS A 233 -5.58 -13.64 7.60
C HIS A 233 -5.55 -13.48 9.12
N THR A 234 -4.97 -12.39 9.59
CA THR A 234 -4.89 -12.05 11.01
C THR A 234 -5.41 -10.64 11.24
N GLN A 235 -6.32 -10.47 12.19
CA GLN A 235 -6.72 -9.14 12.66
C GLN A 235 -5.73 -8.62 13.69
N LEU A 236 -5.34 -7.36 13.56
CA LEU A 236 -4.46 -6.67 14.50
C LEU A 236 -5.24 -5.57 15.22
N SER A 237 -4.86 -5.31 16.48
CA SER A 237 -5.47 -4.25 17.31
C SER A 237 -7.00 -4.29 17.32
N GLY A 238 -7.59 -5.49 17.55
CA GLY A 238 -9.05 -5.64 17.60
C GLY A 238 -9.76 -5.49 16.25
N GLY A 239 -9.02 -5.57 15.13
CA GLY A 239 -9.55 -5.49 13.79
C GLY A 239 -9.40 -4.11 13.12
N LEU A 240 -8.72 -3.17 13.75
CA LEU A 240 -8.40 -1.87 13.12
C LEU A 240 -7.53 -2.03 11.87
N THR A 241 -6.74 -3.07 11.85
CA THR A 241 -5.81 -3.42 10.77
C THR A 241 -5.85 -4.92 10.55
N GLN A 242 -5.58 -5.34 9.34
CA GLN A 242 -5.51 -6.74 8.93
C GLN A 242 -4.17 -7.04 8.26
N LEU A 243 -3.69 -8.26 8.43
CA LEU A 243 -2.48 -8.77 7.81
C LEU A 243 -2.79 -10.11 7.17
N MET A 244 -2.51 -10.23 5.88
CA MET A 244 -2.49 -11.50 5.18
C MET A 244 -1.05 -11.91 4.88
N VAL A 245 -0.75 -13.20 5.05
CA VAL A 245 0.53 -13.80 4.69
C VAL A 245 0.28 -15.08 3.90
N GLY A 246 1.22 -15.42 3.04
CA GLY A 246 1.16 -16.67 2.28
C GLY A 246 2.53 -17.09 1.77
N THR A 247 2.66 -18.37 1.42
CA THR A 247 3.86 -18.96 0.82
C THR A 247 3.56 -19.26 -0.65
N ARG A 248 4.45 -18.85 -1.56
CA ARG A 248 4.33 -19.17 -2.99
C ARG A 248 4.49 -20.67 -3.19
N ASN A 249 3.52 -21.28 -3.85
CA ASN A 249 3.57 -22.70 -4.21
C ASN A 249 4.82 -23.03 -5.05
N PRO A 250 5.30 -24.28 -5.00
CA PRO A 250 6.36 -24.75 -5.87
C PRO A 250 6.09 -24.55 -7.35
#